data_2f410d15c0f0c183cca948347c5ebbe9
#
_entry.id   2f410d15c0f0c183cca948347c5ebbe9
#
_cell.length_a   1.000
_cell.length_b   1.000
_cell.length_c   1.000
_cell.angle_alpha   90.00
_cell.angle_beta   90.00
_cell.angle_gamma   90.00
#
_symmetry.space_group_name_H-M   'P 1'
#
loop_
_entity.id
_entity.type
_entity.pdbx_description
1 polymer ?
#
loop_
_entity_poly.entity_id
_entity_poly.type
_entity_poly.pdbx_seq_one_letter_code
_entity_poly.pdbx_strand_id
1 'polypeptide(L)'
;MGSCAAVRAMRAVVWVAALYPVLFRARPVEALAANWGTRALHPLPGDVTVRLLRDNGFDKAKLFEADPAALRALGHTGIQVMVGLPNELLVSVAGSVGAAEQWVLQNVSSYISKYGVDIRSVAVGNEPFLKSYKGKFEAATLPAVQNVQAALVKAGLGRQVHVTVPLNADVYESLDGRPSAGDFRPDIQGLMVNLVRFLLDNGGFLTINIYPFLSLYADPNFPVEYAYFPAPGSPPSQASVQDGNVLYTNVFDANYDTLIAALDKHGLGAITVVVGEIGWPTDGDKNANAANAQRFNQGLFDRINAGKGTPRRPQMPDVYVFALLDEDAKSIEPGNFERHWGVFNYDGTPKYGLRLANGRSILPARGVRYLSRQWCVLRPEASPSDPALAGAVGYACQYADCTSLGAGSSCGNLDVRSNISYAFNQYFQSANQQKNACAFNNLSVITTTDPSQGTCHFEIMIDTGRHDLTVASAAAAMTVATALLLLPLLSLVI
;
A
#
# COMPACT_ATOMS: atom_id res chain seq x y z
N MET A 1 -34.88 52.53 -79.08
CA MET A 1 -35.22 53.10 -77.77
C MET A 1 -35.65 51.96 -76.83
N GLY A 2 -34.78 51.35 -76.20
CA GLY A 2 -35.03 50.21 -75.34
C GLY A 2 -34.03 50.13 -74.19
N SER A 3 -34.53 50.38 -73.02
CA SER A 3 -33.78 50.34 -71.77
C SER A 3 -33.61 48.89 -71.25
N CYS A 4 -32.38 48.45 -71.17
CA CYS A 4 -32.11 47.16 -70.43
C CYS A 4 -31.89 47.41 -68.95
N ALA A 5 -32.79 46.89 -68.13
CA ALA A 5 -32.65 46.84 -66.69
C ALA A 5 -31.88 45.56 -66.31
N ALA A 6 -30.69 45.73 -65.70
CA ALA A 6 -29.89 44.62 -65.19
C ALA A 6 -30.39 44.24 -63.82
N VAL A 7 -30.88 43.02 -63.65
CA VAL A 7 -31.23 42.39 -62.35
C VAL A 7 -29.95 41.86 -61.71
N ARG A 8 -29.50 42.49 -60.63
CA ARG A 8 -28.43 41.95 -59.74
C ARG A 8 -29.03 40.90 -58.84
N ALA A 9 -28.65 39.63 -59.04
CA ALA A 9 -28.96 38.55 -58.12
C ALA A 9 -27.99 38.64 -56.92
N MET A 10 -28.55 38.95 -55.74
CA MET A 10 -27.85 38.86 -54.46
C MET A 10 -27.83 37.40 -54.00
N ARG A 11 -26.64 36.78 -54.05
CA ARG A 11 -26.42 35.46 -53.44
C ARG A 11 -26.29 35.64 -51.94
N ALA A 12 -27.31 35.24 -51.17
CA ALA A 12 -27.25 35.08 -49.72
C ALA A 12 -26.37 33.87 -49.39
N VAL A 13 -25.20 34.10 -48.81
CA VAL A 13 -24.36 33.04 -48.23
C VAL A 13 -24.92 32.70 -46.86
N VAL A 14 -25.63 31.59 -46.75
CA VAL A 14 -26.09 31.04 -45.49
C VAL A 14 -24.91 30.34 -44.82
N TRP A 15 -24.37 30.94 -43.76
CA TRP A 15 -23.41 30.30 -42.86
C TRP A 15 -24.19 29.31 -41.99
N VAL A 16 -24.10 28.01 -42.30
CA VAL A 16 -24.52 26.95 -41.40
C VAL A 16 -23.44 26.83 -40.34
N ALA A 17 -23.64 27.47 -39.17
CA ALA A 17 -22.86 27.22 -37.98
C ALA A 17 -23.14 25.78 -37.54
N ALA A 18 -22.27 24.86 -37.89
CA ALA A 18 -22.27 23.51 -37.31
C ALA A 18 -21.97 23.64 -35.82
N LEU A 19 -22.98 23.63 -34.99
CA LEU A 19 -22.90 23.40 -33.55
C LEU A 19 -22.39 21.98 -33.35
N TYR A 20 -21.08 21.81 -33.29
CA TYR A 20 -20.49 20.60 -32.72
C TYR A 20 -20.90 20.58 -31.24
N PRO A 21 -21.69 19.59 -30.79
CA PRO A 21 -21.84 19.40 -29.36
C PRO A 21 -20.45 19.09 -28.83
N VAL A 22 -19.88 19.99 -28.02
CA VAL A 22 -18.78 19.70 -27.15
C VAL A 22 -19.34 18.67 -26.19
N LEU A 23 -19.20 17.39 -26.54
CA LEU A 23 -19.36 16.30 -25.62
C LEU A 23 -18.34 16.55 -24.53
N PHE A 24 -18.79 17.17 -23.44
CA PHE A 24 -18.13 17.00 -22.15
C PHE A 24 -18.08 15.50 -21.93
N ARG A 25 -17.00 14.85 -22.36
CA ARG A 25 -16.63 13.55 -21.83
C ARG A 25 -16.52 13.80 -20.33
N ALA A 26 -17.51 13.35 -19.58
CA ALA A 26 -17.33 13.14 -18.16
C ALA A 26 -15.97 12.47 -18.02
N ARG A 27 -15.02 13.13 -17.34
CA ARG A 27 -13.73 12.47 -17.03
C ARG A 27 -14.10 11.13 -16.43
N PRO A 28 -13.48 10.03 -16.86
CA PRO A 28 -13.69 8.76 -16.19
C PRO A 28 -13.48 9.04 -14.69
N VAL A 29 -14.36 8.53 -13.86
CA VAL A 29 -14.20 8.49 -12.40
C VAL A 29 -12.74 8.12 -12.17
N GLU A 30 -12.02 8.95 -11.41
CA GLU A 30 -10.59 8.73 -11.20
C GLU A 30 -10.38 7.30 -10.74
N ALA A 31 -9.43 6.64 -11.38
CA ALA A 31 -9.17 5.24 -11.27
C ALA A 31 -8.85 4.87 -9.81
N LEU A 32 -9.56 3.91 -9.27
CA LEU A 32 -9.27 3.38 -7.95
C LEU A 32 -7.96 2.59 -8.01
N ALA A 33 -7.02 2.91 -7.12
CA ALA A 33 -5.72 2.27 -7.08
C ALA A 33 -5.50 1.56 -5.73
N ALA A 34 -4.72 0.47 -5.73
CA ALA A 34 -4.39 -0.26 -4.52
C ALA A 34 -2.90 -0.62 -4.46
N ASN A 35 -2.38 -0.69 -3.23
CA ASN A 35 -1.11 -1.35 -2.95
C ASN A 35 -1.34 -2.87 -2.89
N TRP A 36 -0.60 -3.61 -3.69
CA TRP A 36 -0.59 -5.06 -3.67
C TRP A 36 0.74 -5.54 -3.09
N GLY A 37 0.74 -5.82 -1.77
CA GLY A 37 1.85 -6.42 -1.08
C GLY A 37 1.95 -7.92 -1.37
N THR A 38 3.15 -8.46 -1.29
CA THR A 38 3.48 -9.87 -1.63
C THR A 38 4.01 -10.65 -0.43
N ARG A 39 3.99 -10.05 0.77
CA ARG A 39 4.53 -10.63 2.00
C ARG A 39 3.51 -11.50 2.74
N ALA A 40 3.05 -12.57 2.09
CA ALA A 40 2.14 -13.54 2.68
C ALA A 40 2.74 -14.95 2.66
N LEU A 41 2.51 -15.74 3.72
CA LEU A 41 2.90 -17.15 3.79
C LEU A 41 2.13 -17.99 2.76
N HIS A 42 0.83 -17.69 2.62
CA HIS A 42 -0.04 -18.29 1.61
C HIS A 42 -0.58 -17.18 0.70
N PRO A 43 0.21 -16.67 -0.26
CA PRO A 43 -0.24 -15.57 -1.11
C PRO A 43 -1.41 -16.02 -2.00
N LEU A 44 -2.40 -15.15 -2.12
CA LEU A 44 -3.50 -15.34 -3.07
C LEU A 44 -2.92 -15.48 -4.50
N PRO A 45 -3.31 -16.49 -5.29
CA PRO A 45 -2.79 -16.66 -6.64
C PRO A 45 -2.94 -15.39 -7.48
N GLY A 46 -1.90 -15.03 -8.23
CA GLY A 46 -1.85 -13.74 -8.94
C GLY A 46 -3.02 -13.50 -9.90
N ASP A 47 -3.49 -14.55 -10.59
CA ASP A 47 -4.67 -14.48 -11.47
C ASP A 47 -5.98 -14.25 -10.69
N VAL A 48 -6.06 -14.79 -9.46
CA VAL A 48 -7.18 -14.53 -8.54
C VAL A 48 -7.12 -13.09 -8.04
N THR A 49 -5.94 -12.60 -7.66
CA THR A 49 -5.74 -11.21 -7.21
C THR A 49 -6.07 -10.21 -8.31
N VAL A 50 -5.65 -10.48 -9.55
CA VAL A 50 -6.01 -9.62 -10.69
C VAL A 50 -7.51 -9.60 -10.95
N ARG A 51 -8.20 -10.75 -10.84
CA ARG A 51 -9.67 -10.78 -10.92
C ARG A 51 -10.30 -9.96 -9.79
N LEU A 52 -9.79 -10.10 -8.56
CA LEU A 52 -10.25 -9.32 -7.40
C LEU A 52 -10.13 -7.81 -7.65
N LEU A 53 -8.98 -7.34 -8.16
CA LEU A 53 -8.78 -5.94 -8.54
C LEU A 53 -9.84 -5.48 -9.55
N ARG A 54 -10.01 -6.21 -10.66
CA ARG A 54 -10.93 -5.85 -11.74
C ARG A 54 -12.41 -5.89 -11.33
N ASP A 55 -12.82 -6.92 -10.58
CA ASP A 55 -14.20 -7.08 -10.10
C ASP A 55 -14.60 -5.91 -9.18
N ASN A 56 -13.61 -5.29 -8.52
CA ASN A 56 -13.79 -4.16 -7.60
C ASN A 56 -13.41 -2.79 -8.20
N GLY A 57 -13.11 -2.73 -9.51
CA GLY A 57 -12.86 -1.47 -10.21
C GLY A 57 -11.49 -0.84 -9.90
N PHE A 58 -10.53 -1.61 -9.40
CA PHE A 58 -9.16 -1.18 -9.30
C PHE A 58 -8.48 -1.33 -10.66
N ASP A 59 -8.01 -0.25 -11.24
CA ASP A 59 -7.32 -0.20 -12.52
C ASP A 59 -5.87 0.25 -12.43
N LYS A 60 -5.39 0.52 -11.21
CA LYS A 60 -3.98 0.76 -10.90
C LYS A 60 -3.53 -0.10 -9.71
N ALA A 61 -2.31 -0.63 -9.79
CA ALA A 61 -1.68 -1.39 -8.72
C ALA A 61 -0.25 -0.89 -8.45
N LYS A 62 0.10 -0.70 -7.16
CA LYS A 62 1.48 -0.45 -6.74
C LYS A 62 2.04 -1.73 -6.13
N LEU A 63 3.20 -2.15 -6.62
CA LEU A 63 4.00 -3.25 -6.10
C LEU A 63 5.24 -2.67 -5.40
N PHE A 64 5.65 -3.26 -4.27
CA PHE A 64 6.83 -2.82 -3.51
C PHE A 64 8.14 -3.38 -4.07
N GLU A 65 8.04 -4.41 -4.90
CA GLU A 65 9.14 -5.04 -5.61
C GLU A 65 8.66 -5.55 -6.98
N ALA A 66 9.60 -5.89 -7.83
CA ALA A 66 9.28 -6.48 -9.14
C ALA A 66 8.99 -7.99 -9.00
N ASP A 67 7.96 -8.35 -8.24
CA ASP A 67 7.57 -9.74 -8.04
C ASP A 67 7.19 -10.42 -9.37
N PRO A 68 7.88 -11.49 -9.77
CA PRO A 68 7.65 -12.10 -11.07
C PRO A 68 6.26 -12.73 -11.23
N ALA A 69 5.64 -13.19 -10.16
CA ALA A 69 4.31 -13.83 -10.23
C ALA A 69 3.23 -12.75 -10.38
N ALA A 70 3.29 -11.67 -9.58
CA ALA A 70 2.39 -10.54 -9.68
C ALA A 70 2.49 -9.85 -11.05
N LEU A 71 3.72 -9.55 -11.50
CA LEU A 71 3.94 -8.90 -12.81
C LEU A 71 3.43 -9.75 -13.98
N ARG A 72 3.67 -11.07 -13.97
CA ARG A 72 3.10 -11.94 -15.02
C ARG A 72 1.57 -11.99 -15.00
N ALA A 73 0.98 -12.01 -13.80
CA ALA A 73 -0.48 -12.01 -13.67
C ALA A 73 -1.11 -10.69 -14.16
N LEU A 74 -0.41 -9.56 -14.04
CA LEU A 74 -0.83 -8.25 -14.53
C LEU A 74 -0.69 -8.08 -16.05
N GLY A 75 -0.05 -9.02 -16.74
CA GLY A 75 0.13 -9.00 -18.19
C GLY A 75 -1.21 -8.95 -18.95
N HIS A 76 -1.31 -8.06 -19.95
CA HIS A 76 -2.48 -7.88 -20.81
C HIS A 76 -3.81 -7.61 -20.07
N THR A 77 -3.75 -7.12 -18.82
CA THR A 77 -4.94 -6.84 -17.99
C THR A 77 -5.48 -5.44 -18.17
N GLY A 78 -4.67 -4.49 -18.63
CA GLY A 78 -4.96 -3.06 -18.69
C GLY A 78 -4.83 -2.36 -17.33
N ILE A 79 -4.47 -3.08 -16.26
CA ILE A 79 -4.17 -2.47 -14.96
C ILE A 79 -2.82 -1.76 -15.06
N GLN A 80 -2.79 -0.47 -14.73
CA GLN A 80 -1.56 0.31 -14.70
C GLN A 80 -0.72 -0.05 -13.49
N VAL A 81 0.59 -0.21 -13.67
CA VAL A 81 1.48 -0.68 -12.62
C VAL A 81 2.50 0.37 -12.24
N MET A 82 2.62 0.65 -10.95
CA MET A 82 3.78 1.25 -10.31
C MET A 82 4.62 0.12 -9.73
N VAL A 83 5.82 -0.12 -10.28
CA VAL A 83 6.70 -1.19 -9.81
C VAL A 83 7.77 -0.64 -8.89
N GLY A 84 8.00 -1.28 -7.74
CA GLY A 84 8.99 -0.88 -6.75
C GLY A 84 10.40 -1.36 -7.06
N LEU A 85 11.39 -0.51 -6.80
CA LEU A 85 12.79 -0.85 -6.63
C LEU A 85 13.08 -0.76 -5.12
N PRO A 86 13.34 -1.89 -4.43
CA PRO A 86 13.49 -1.92 -2.98
C PRO A 86 14.64 -1.05 -2.46
N ASN A 87 14.53 -0.56 -1.20
CA ASN A 87 15.56 0.27 -0.56
C ASN A 87 16.95 -0.38 -0.52
N GLU A 88 17.01 -1.71 -0.40
CA GLU A 88 18.25 -2.50 -0.38
C GLU A 88 19.07 -2.35 -1.66
N LEU A 89 18.42 -2.02 -2.78
CA LEU A 89 19.08 -1.83 -4.08
C LEU A 89 19.51 -0.39 -4.33
N LEU A 90 19.08 0.58 -3.52
CA LEU A 90 19.37 2.01 -3.75
C LEU A 90 20.86 2.29 -3.86
N VAL A 91 21.69 1.75 -2.95
CA VAL A 91 23.14 2.00 -2.96
C VAL A 91 23.80 1.44 -4.21
N SER A 92 23.45 0.23 -4.62
CA SER A 92 24.04 -0.40 -5.82
C SER A 92 23.63 0.32 -7.11
N VAL A 93 22.36 0.72 -7.20
CA VAL A 93 21.81 1.45 -8.37
C VAL A 93 22.35 2.88 -8.42
N ALA A 94 22.52 3.55 -7.27
CA ALA A 94 23.15 4.86 -7.18
C ALA A 94 24.61 4.85 -7.64
N GLY A 95 25.35 3.80 -7.28
CA GLY A 95 26.78 3.66 -7.59
C GLY A 95 27.08 3.20 -9.03
N SER A 96 26.07 2.75 -9.80
CA SER A 96 26.32 2.17 -11.12
C SER A 96 25.13 2.37 -12.08
N VAL A 97 25.37 3.14 -13.15
CA VAL A 97 24.41 3.27 -14.26
C VAL A 97 24.12 1.89 -14.89
N GLY A 98 25.14 1.02 -15.00
CA GLY A 98 24.97 -0.34 -15.53
C GLY A 98 24.06 -1.20 -14.66
N ALA A 99 24.09 -1.05 -13.33
CA ALA A 99 23.17 -1.73 -12.43
C ALA A 99 21.72 -1.24 -12.62
N ALA A 100 21.51 0.08 -12.81
CA ALA A 100 20.21 0.63 -13.14
C ALA A 100 19.69 0.13 -14.49
N GLU A 101 20.54 0.10 -15.52
CA GLU A 101 20.18 -0.44 -16.85
C GLU A 101 19.77 -1.90 -16.79
N GLN A 102 20.52 -2.73 -16.07
CA GLN A 102 20.21 -4.13 -15.88
C GLN A 102 18.88 -4.33 -15.14
N TRP A 103 18.66 -3.56 -14.06
CA TRP A 103 17.42 -3.63 -13.30
C TRP A 103 16.21 -3.23 -14.18
N VAL A 104 16.30 -2.13 -14.90
CA VAL A 104 15.24 -1.65 -15.84
C VAL A 104 14.98 -2.68 -16.94
N LEU A 105 16.03 -3.26 -17.53
CA LEU A 105 15.87 -4.30 -18.54
C LEU A 105 15.11 -5.52 -18.01
N GLN A 106 15.50 -6.00 -16.84
CA GLN A 106 14.94 -7.24 -16.27
C GLN A 106 13.54 -7.05 -15.70
N ASN A 107 13.26 -5.90 -15.07
CA ASN A 107 12.08 -5.69 -14.25
C ASN A 107 11.03 -4.75 -14.87
N VAL A 108 11.40 -4.00 -15.91
CA VAL A 108 10.49 -3.08 -16.60
C VAL A 108 10.35 -3.46 -18.07
N SER A 109 11.42 -3.33 -18.85
CA SER A 109 11.38 -3.53 -20.31
C SER A 109 10.91 -4.92 -20.70
N SER A 110 11.44 -5.96 -20.01
CA SER A 110 11.07 -7.35 -20.29
C SER A 110 9.60 -7.63 -20.00
N TYR A 111 9.04 -7.05 -18.94
CA TYR A 111 7.63 -7.27 -18.59
C TYR A 111 6.69 -6.51 -19.53
N ILE A 112 7.03 -5.29 -19.93
CA ILE A 112 6.28 -4.55 -20.94
C ILE A 112 6.27 -5.33 -22.26
N SER A 113 7.46 -5.71 -22.77
CA SER A 113 7.61 -6.27 -24.11
C SER A 113 7.15 -7.72 -24.24
N LYS A 114 7.42 -8.58 -23.23
CA LYS A 114 7.11 -10.01 -23.30
C LYS A 114 5.73 -10.37 -22.77
N TYR A 115 5.28 -9.65 -21.75
CA TYR A 115 4.07 -10.01 -21.01
C TYR A 115 2.95 -8.97 -21.15
N GLY A 116 3.22 -7.83 -21.84
CA GLY A 116 2.21 -6.79 -22.01
C GLY A 116 1.74 -6.15 -20.70
N VAL A 117 2.62 -6.06 -19.69
CA VAL A 117 2.32 -5.37 -18.42
C VAL A 117 2.31 -3.88 -18.68
N ASP A 118 1.27 -3.18 -18.24
CA ASP A 118 1.14 -1.73 -18.39
C ASP A 118 1.90 -0.98 -17.27
N ILE A 119 3.23 -1.11 -17.24
CA ILE A 119 4.07 -0.39 -16.27
C ILE A 119 4.11 1.10 -16.66
N ARG A 120 3.67 1.97 -15.76
CA ARG A 120 3.60 3.42 -15.92
C ARG A 120 4.57 4.19 -15.06
N SER A 121 5.05 3.58 -13.97
CA SER A 121 6.02 4.22 -13.10
C SER A 121 6.92 3.23 -12.37
N VAL A 122 8.10 3.73 -11.98
CA VAL A 122 9.03 3.06 -11.09
C VAL A 122 9.12 3.86 -9.80
N ALA A 123 8.76 3.23 -8.69
CA ALA A 123 8.98 3.72 -7.34
C ALA A 123 10.40 3.36 -6.92
N VAL A 124 11.30 4.34 -6.86
CA VAL A 124 12.72 4.14 -6.54
C VAL A 124 12.92 4.25 -5.03
N GLY A 125 12.98 3.12 -4.36
CA GLY A 125 12.87 3.01 -2.90
C GLY A 125 11.43 3.12 -2.43
N ASN A 126 11.23 2.92 -1.12
CA ASN A 126 10.00 3.19 -0.40
C ASN A 126 10.33 3.80 0.95
N GLU A 127 9.85 5.02 1.19
CA GLU A 127 10.09 5.80 2.42
C GLU A 127 11.57 5.88 2.85
N PRO A 128 12.51 6.15 1.92
CA PRO A 128 13.94 6.02 2.22
C PRO A 128 14.43 7.05 3.25
N PHE A 129 13.64 8.07 3.57
CA PHE A 129 14.00 9.14 4.52
C PHE A 129 13.33 9.01 5.89
N LEU A 130 12.76 7.83 6.19
CA LEU A 130 12.26 7.53 7.54
C LEU A 130 13.36 7.77 8.58
N LYS A 131 13.01 8.48 9.67
CA LYS A 131 13.94 8.77 10.78
C LYS A 131 14.51 7.48 11.40
N SER A 132 13.77 6.37 11.37
CA SER A 132 14.24 5.06 11.84
C SER A 132 15.43 4.52 11.05
N TYR A 133 15.61 4.92 9.79
CA TYR A 133 16.77 4.55 8.98
C TYR A 133 18.01 5.38 9.25
N LYS A 134 17.93 6.44 10.08
CA LYS A 134 19.07 7.27 10.53
C LYS A 134 19.94 7.77 9.37
N GLY A 135 19.30 8.20 8.26
CA GLY A 135 20.00 8.73 7.08
C GLY A 135 20.60 7.69 6.13
N LYS A 136 20.43 6.39 6.40
CA LYS A 136 21.07 5.29 5.63
C LYS A 136 20.94 5.42 4.11
N PHE A 137 19.82 5.93 3.62
CA PHE A 137 19.52 5.98 2.19
C PHE A 137 19.54 7.39 1.59
N GLU A 138 19.78 8.43 2.39
CA GLU A 138 19.73 9.84 1.95
C GLU A 138 20.70 10.12 0.79
N ALA A 139 21.95 9.72 0.93
CA ALA A 139 22.97 9.94 -0.10
C ALA A 139 22.76 9.13 -1.38
N ALA A 140 22.05 7.99 -1.29
CA ALA A 140 21.87 7.08 -2.41
C ALA A 140 20.60 7.37 -3.22
N THR A 141 19.54 7.92 -2.61
CA THR A 141 18.20 7.98 -3.22
C THR A 141 18.19 8.83 -4.49
N LEU A 142 18.66 10.08 -4.44
CA LEU A 142 18.65 10.95 -5.63
C LEU A 142 19.54 10.41 -6.77
N PRO A 143 20.77 9.95 -6.56
CA PRO A 143 21.57 9.30 -7.61
C PRO A 143 20.91 8.04 -8.18
N ALA A 144 20.23 7.23 -7.35
CA ALA A 144 19.50 6.06 -7.84
C ALA A 144 18.34 6.47 -8.76
N VAL A 145 17.56 7.49 -8.40
CA VAL A 145 16.48 8.05 -9.23
C VAL A 145 17.02 8.54 -10.57
N GLN A 146 18.14 9.26 -10.56
CA GLN A 146 18.80 9.78 -11.77
C GLN A 146 19.26 8.64 -12.69
N ASN A 147 19.87 7.60 -12.13
CA ASN A 147 20.36 6.46 -12.91
C ASN A 147 19.19 5.61 -13.47
N VAL A 148 18.11 5.41 -12.71
CA VAL A 148 16.91 4.71 -13.22
C VAL A 148 16.24 5.52 -14.33
N GLN A 149 16.12 6.85 -14.20
CA GLN A 149 15.59 7.70 -15.25
C GLN A 149 16.43 7.63 -16.53
N ALA A 150 17.75 7.69 -16.41
CA ALA A 150 18.67 7.55 -17.52
C ALA A 150 18.53 6.17 -18.20
N ALA A 151 18.41 5.10 -17.41
CA ALA A 151 18.19 3.75 -17.92
C ALA A 151 16.86 3.61 -18.68
N LEU A 152 15.78 4.20 -18.18
CA LEU A 152 14.48 4.23 -18.85
C LEU A 152 14.56 5.00 -20.19
N VAL A 153 15.25 6.14 -20.23
CA VAL A 153 15.47 6.90 -21.46
C VAL A 153 16.28 6.08 -22.48
N LYS A 154 17.35 5.43 -22.04
CA LYS A 154 18.17 4.54 -22.90
C LYS A 154 17.38 3.35 -23.44
N ALA A 155 16.44 2.81 -22.64
CA ALA A 155 15.55 1.74 -23.06
C ALA A 155 14.40 2.21 -23.98
N GLY A 156 14.31 3.50 -24.31
CA GLY A 156 13.23 4.07 -25.11
C GLY A 156 11.90 4.24 -24.36
N LEU A 157 11.91 4.06 -23.01
CA LEU A 157 10.72 4.09 -22.16
C LEU A 157 10.52 5.42 -21.42
N GLY A 158 11.44 6.39 -21.54
CA GLY A 158 11.45 7.61 -20.74
C GLY A 158 10.22 8.52 -20.89
N ARG A 159 9.38 8.32 -21.93
CA ARG A 159 8.09 9.02 -22.09
C ARG A 159 6.88 8.23 -21.61
N GLN A 160 7.05 6.93 -21.39
CA GLN A 160 5.97 6.02 -21.01
C GLN A 160 6.01 5.70 -19.51
N VAL A 161 7.21 5.57 -18.97
CA VAL A 161 7.45 5.16 -17.58
C VAL A 161 8.14 6.28 -16.84
N HIS A 162 7.51 6.79 -15.78
CA HIS A 162 8.02 7.88 -14.95
C HIS A 162 8.67 7.36 -13.68
N VAL A 163 9.68 8.05 -13.19
CA VAL A 163 10.25 7.75 -11.86
C VAL A 163 9.54 8.55 -10.79
N THR A 164 9.44 7.98 -9.61
CA THR A 164 8.99 8.64 -8.38
C THR A 164 9.69 8.04 -7.18
N VAL A 165 9.58 8.69 -6.02
CA VAL A 165 10.00 8.14 -4.72
C VAL A 165 8.80 8.24 -3.79
N PRO A 166 8.21 7.12 -3.34
CA PRO A 166 7.22 7.15 -2.27
C PRO A 166 7.88 7.60 -0.97
N LEU A 167 7.41 8.71 -0.42
CA LEU A 167 7.94 9.33 0.78
C LEU A 167 6.91 9.26 1.92
N ASN A 168 7.39 9.14 3.13
CA ASN A 168 6.59 9.22 4.34
C ASN A 168 6.28 10.67 4.72
N ALA A 169 5.17 10.91 5.41
CA ALA A 169 4.69 12.26 5.74
C ALA A 169 5.55 13.03 6.78
N ASP A 170 6.63 12.44 7.29
CA ASP A 170 7.58 13.14 8.18
C ASP A 170 8.71 13.88 7.45
N VAL A 171 8.71 13.87 6.10
CA VAL A 171 9.71 14.63 5.30
C VAL A 171 9.40 16.12 5.24
N TYR A 172 8.26 16.52 5.74
CA TYR A 172 7.84 17.93 5.92
C TYR A 172 7.17 18.10 7.28
N GLU A 173 7.09 19.35 7.73
CA GLU A 173 6.53 19.70 9.03
C GLU A 173 5.95 21.11 9.00
N SER A 174 5.13 21.42 9.99
CA SER A 174 4.68 22.79 10.29
C SER A 174 4.98 23.09 11.76
N LEU A 175 5.82 24.07 12.02
CA LEU A 175 6.26 24.40 13.37
C LEU A 175 5.15 25.03 14.25
N ASP A 176 4.14 25.64 13.64
CA ASP A 176 3.03 26.26 14.36
C ASP A 176 1.69 25.50 14.20
N GLY A 177 1.75 24.32 13.58
CA GLY A 177 0.59 23.44 13.37
C GLY A 177 -0.36 23.88 12.24
N ARG A 178 -0.10 25.00 11.57
CA ARG A 178 -0.90 25.47 10.43
C ARG A 178 -0.35 24.94 9.12
N PRO A 179 -1.17 24.36 8.24
CA PRO A 179 -0.72 23.88 6.93
C PRO A 179 0.02 24.91 6.09
N SER A 180 -0.39 26.20 6.13
CA SER A 180 0.28 27.28 5.37
C SER A 180 1.71 27.55 5.80
N ALA A 181 2.11 27.17 7.01
CA ALA A 181 3.48 27.29 7.52
C ALA A 181 4.37 26.07 7.20
N GLY A 182 3.87 25.15 6.36
CA GLY A 182 4.58 23.94 5.97
C GLY A 182 5.93 24.20 5.31
N ASP A 183 6.92 23.36 5.67
CA ASP A 183 8.23 23.34 5.05
C ASP A 183 8.80 21.93 5.06
N PHE A 184 9.81 21.66 4.23
CA PHE A 184 10.53 20.40 4.31
C PHE A 184 11.33 20.33 5.62
N ARG A 185 11.42 19.14 6.18
CA ARG A 185 12.21 18.86 7.38
C ARG A 185 13.64 19.37 7.21
N PRO A 186 14.18 20.17 8.17
CA PRO A 186 15.43 20.93 7.97
C PRO A 186 16.65 20.08 7.61
N ASP A 187 16.78 18.87 8.17
CA ASP A 187 17.92 17.97 7.96
C ASP A 187 18.01 17.46 6.51
N ILE A 188 16.89 17.36 5.79
CA ILE A 188 16.81 16.86 4.41
C ILE A 188 16.26 17.89 3.42
N GLN A 189 16.07 19.15 3.83
CA GLN A 189 15.44 20.17 2.98
C GLN A 189 16.12 20.32 1.62
N GLY A 190 17.44 20.45 1.60
CA GLY A 190 18.19 20.56 0.35
C GLY A 190 18.07 19.32 -0.55
N LEU A 191 18.05 18.13 0.05
CA LEU A 191 17.83 16.88 -0.66
C LEU A 191 16.44 16.82 -1.25
N MET A 192 15.40 17.18 -0.48
CA MET A 192 14.03 17.21 -0.93
C MET A 192 13.82 18.18 -2.11
N VAL A 193 14.35 19.40 -2.01
CA VAL A 193 14.29 20.39 -3.09
C VAL A 193 14.92 19.85 -4.38
N ASN A 194 16.10 19.25 -4.29
CA ASN A 194 16.80 18.69 -5.45
C ASN A 194 16.06 17.48 -6.05
N LEU A 195 15.54 16.59 -5.19
CA LEU A 195 14.78 15.43 -5.63
C LEU A 195 13.51 15.86 -6.38
N VAL A 196 12.71 16.74 -5.77
CA VAL A 196 11.44 17.18 -6.37
C VAL A 196 11.67 17.95 -7.66
N ARG A 197 12.71 18.80 -7.71
CA ARG A 197 13.09 19.50 -8.95
C ARG A 197 13.46 18.52 -10.04
N PHE A 198 14.27 17.51 -9.74
CA PHE A 198 14.63 16.47 -10.71
C PHE A 198 13.39 15.74 -11.24
N LEU A 199 12.44 15.35 -10.36
CA LEU A 199 11.20 14.72 -10.80
C LEU A 199 10.39 15.64 -11.72
N LEU A 200 10.24 16.91 -11.35
CA LEU A 200 9.52 17.91 -12.15
C LEU A 200 10.15 18.10 -13.54
N ASP A 201 11.48 18.26 -13.60
CA ASP A 201 12.22 18.50 -14.83
C ASP A 201 12.16 17.29 -15.80
N ASN A 202 11.91 16.08 -15.29
CA ASN A 202 11.80 14.85 -16.06
C ASN A 202 10.35 14.39 -16.27
N GLY A 203 9.35 15.25 -16.00
CA GLY A 203 7.94 14.93 -16.19
C GLY A 203 7.40 13.86 -15.23
N GLY A 204 8.11 13.61 -14.13
CA GLY A 204 7.69 12.73 -13.04
C GLY A 204 6.67 13.39 -12.11
N PHE A 205 6.37 12.71 -11.02
CA PHE A 205 5.46 13.16 -9.99
C PHE A 205 6.02 12.81 -8.61
N LEU A 206 5.55 13.52 -7.58
CA LEU A 206 5.90 13.23 -6.20
C LEU A 206 4.89 12.24 -5.61
N THR A 207 5.36 11.21 -4.94
CA THR A 207 4.50 10.26 -4.22
C THR A 207 4.67 10.43 -2.72
N ILE A 208 3.55 10.55 -2.01
CA ILE A 208 3.53 10.73 -0.55
C ILE A 208 2.60 9.74 0.11
N ASN A 209 3.03 9.14 1.21
CA ASN A 209 2.25 8.23 2.03
C ASN A 209 1.69 9.00 3.23
N ILE A 210 0.36 8.99 3.40
CA ILE A 210 -0.31 9.74 4.47
C ILE A 210 -1.23 8.81 5.24
N TYR A 211 -0.94 8.64 6.53
CA TYR A 211 -1.67 7.72 7.40
C TYR A 211 -2.29 8.44 8.61
N PRO A 212 -3.55 8.87 8.53
CA PRO A 212 -4.26 9.42 9.69
C PRO A 212 -4.28 8.50 10.90
N PHE A 213 -4.31 7.17 10.70
CA PHE A 213 -4.21 6.18 11.77
C PHE A 213 -2.92 6.33 12.59
N LEU A 214 -1.78 6.59 11.93
CA LEU A 214 -0.49 6.71 12.62
C LEU A 214 -0.45 7.93 13.55
N SER A 215 -1.23 8.98 13.30
CA SER A 215 -1.37 10.11 14.23
C SER A 215 -2.02 9.68 15.55
N LEU A 216 -3.04 8.81 15.48
CA LEU A 216 -3.67 8.21 16.67
C LEU A 216 -2.74 7.24 17.41
N TYR A 217 -1.95 6.48 16.65
CA TYR A 217 -1.01 5.51 17.23
C TYR A 217 0.15 6.21 17.95
N ALA A 218 0.66 7.30 17.37
CA ALA A 218 1.80 8.04 17.90
C ALA A 218 1.43 8.93 19.11
N ASP A 219 0.20 9.47 19.14
CA ASP A 219 -0.28 10.34 20.23
C ASP A 219 -1.61 9.81 20.82
N PRO A 220 -1.60 9.26 22.04
CA PRO A 220 -2.82 8.80 22.70
C PRO A 220 -3.89 9.87 22.93
N ASN A 221 -3.51 11.17 22.87
CA ASN A 221 -4.42 12.31 23.05
C ASN A 221 -4.89 12.87 21.71
N PHE A 222 -4.45 12.31 20.59
CA PHE A 222 -4.87 12.76 19.26
C PHE A 222 -6.39 12.63 19.13
N PRO A 223 -7.09 13.68 18.66
CA PRO A 223 -8.54 13.65 18.53
C PRO A 223 -8.99 12.65 17.47
N VAL A 224 -9.62 11.56 17.88
CA VAL A 224 -10.02 10.44 17.01
C VAL A 224 -10.86 10.91 15.82
N GLU A 225 -11.81 11.84 16.05
CA GLU A 225 -12.69 12.38 15.01
C GLU A 225 -11.91 13.17 13.92
N TYR A 226 -10.75 13.72 14.25
CA TYR A 226 -9.91 14.44 13.30
C TYR A 226 -9.13 13.49 12.36
N ALA A 227 -9.01 12.23 12.73
CA ALA A 227 -8.40 11.21 11.88
C ALA A 227 -9.33 10.73 10.76
N TYR A 228 -10.64 10.97 10.86
CA TYR A 228 -11.62 10.55 9.86
C TYR A 228 -12.00 11.69 8.91
N PHE A 229 -12.46 11.31 7.72
CA PHE A 229 -13.14 12.24 6.83
C PHE A 229 -14.53 12.57 7.41
N PRO A 230 -14.89 13.86 7.55
CA PRO A 230 -16.21 14.22 8.06
C PRO A 230 -17.32 13.78 7.09
N ALA A 231 -18.40 13.22 7.63
CA ALA A 231 -19.58 12.93 6.83
C ALA A 231 -20.19 14.21 6.26
N PRO A 232 -20.81 14.17 5.07
CA PRO A 232 -21.48 15.33 4.50
C PRO A 232 -22.50 15.93 5.48
N GLY A 233 -22.40 17.23 5.77
CA GLY A 233 -23.30 17.93 6.68
C GLY A 233 -23.00 17.77 8.17
N SER A 234 -21.96 17.02 8.57
CA SER A 234 -21.52 16.96 9.96
C SER A 234 -20.94 18.30 10.41
N PRO A 235 -21.17 18.70 11.68
CA PRO A 235 -20.48 19.84 12.25
C PRO A 235 -18.96 19.58 12.27
N PRO A 236 -18.13 20.64 12.17
CA PRO A 236 -16.67 20.50 12.31
C PRO A 236 -16.32 19.85 13.64
N SER A 237 -15.31 18.99 13.63
CA SER A 237 -14.70 18.45 14.85
C SER A 237 -14.16 19.61 15.71
N GLN A 238 -14.24 19.49 17.04
CA GLN A 238 -13.61 20.44 17.97
C GLN A 238 -12.09 20.55 17.79
N ALA A 239 -11.49 19.55 17.15
CA ALA A 239 -10.06 19.49 16.84
C ALA A 239 -9.70 20.13 15.50
N SER A 240 -10.63 20.82 14.82
CA SER A 240 -10.37 21.48 13.55
C SER A 240 -9.28 22.56 13.67
N VAL A 241 -8.41 22.66 12.65
CA VAL A 241 -7.32 23.63 12.60
C VAL A 241 -7.73 24.80 11.71
N GLN A 242 -7.76 26.01 12.29
CA GLN A 242 -7.99 27.25 11.54
C GLN A 242 -6.66 27.77 10.96
N ASP A 243 -6.59 27.95 9.65
CA ASP A 243 -5.43 28.49 8.94
C ASP A 243 -5.88 29.59 7.95
N GLY A 244 -5.75 30.81 8.35
CA GLY A 244 -6.33 31.97 7.64
C GLY A 244 -7.83 31.80 7.48
N ASN A 245 -8.33 31.78 6.24
CA ASN A 245 -9.75 31.58 5.91
C ASN A 245 -10.14 30.13 5.72
N VAL A 246 -9.22 29.19 5.91
CA VAL A 246 -9.45 27.75 5.73
C VAL A 246 -9.61 27.07 7.08
N LEU A 247 -10.67 26.26 7.23
CA LEU A 247 -10.85 25.38 8.36
C LEU A 247 -10.57 23.94 7.94
N TYR A 248 -9.49 23.36 8.46
CA TYR A 248 -9.14 21.96 8.23
C TYR A 248 -9.88 21.08 9.24
N THR A 249 -10.80 20.27 8.75
CA THR A 249 -11.69 19.43 9.57
C THR A 249 -11.22 17.98 9.69
N ASN A 250 -10.12 17.63 9.05
CA ASN A 250 -9.49 16.31 9.14
C ASN A 250 -7.98 16.40 8.89
N VAL A 251 -7.24 15.45 9.46
CA VAL A 251 -5.77 15.45 9.40
C VAL A 251 -5.22 15.16 8.00
N PHE A 252 -5.94 14.42 7.16
CA PHE A 252 -5.47 14.17 5.79
C PHE A 252 -5.35 15.46 5.00
N ASP A 253 -6.40 16.31 5.00
CA ASP A 253 -6.39 17.61 4.30
C ASP A 253 -5.28 18.52 4.84
N ALA A 254 -5.15 18.60 6.17
CA ALA A 254 -4.12 19.41 6.81
C ALA A 254 -2.71 18.93 6.46
N ASN A 255 -2.48 17.63 6.53
CA ASN A 255 -1.18 17.01 6.25
C ASN A 255 -0.80 17.19 4.77
N TYR A 256 -1.71 16.86 3.84
CA TYR A 256 -1.47 17.03 2.40
C TYR A 256 -1.18 18.51 2.06
N ASP A 257 -1.97 19.45 2.59
CA ASP A 257 -1.78 20.88 2.32
C ASP A 257 -0.53 21.47 2.98
N THR A 258 -0.02 20.86 4.06
CA THR A 258 1.30 21.18 4.62
C THR A 258 2.41 20.85 3.61
N LEU A 259 2.34 19.69 2.93
CA LEU A 259 3.26 19.38 1.84
C LEU A 259 3.13 20.37 0.68
N ILE A 260 1.90 20.70 0.27
CA ILE A 260 1.70 21.68 -0.81
C ILE A 260 2.31 23.04 -0.45
N ALA A 261 2.16 23.48 0.80
CA ALA A 261 2.80 24.72 1.27
C ALA A 261 4.33 24.65 1.20
N ALA A 262 4.92 23.52 1.62
CA ALA A 262 6.36 23.29 1.51
C ALA A 262 6.83 23.34 0.03
N LEU A 263 6.11 22.70 -0.87
CA LEU A 263 6.40 22.73 -2.31
C LEU A 263 6.31 24.16 -2.89
N ASP A 264 5.25 24.89 -2.57
CA ASP A 264 5.04 26.28 -3.03
C ASP A 264 6.16 27.19 -2.53
N LYS A 265 6.58 27.05 -1.26
CA LYS A 265 7.66 27.84 -0.64
C LYS A 265 8.99 27.71 -1.38
N HIS A 266 9.27 26.55 -1.97
CA HIS A 266 10.49 26.28 -2.71
C HIS A 266 10.31 26.41 -4.25
N GLY A 267 9.18 26.95 -4.72
CA GLY A 267 8.91 27.12 -6.16
C GLY A 267 8.68 25.81 -6.91
N LEU A 268 8.23 24.76 -6.22
CA LEU A 268 8.01 23.41 -6.74
C LEU A 268 6.51 23.05 -6.83
N GLY A 269 5.63 24.01 -6.58
CA GLY A 269 4.18 23.80 -6.52
C GLY A 269 3.53 23.30 -7.82
N ALA A 270 4.25 23.33 -8.95
CA ALA A 270 3.75 22.80 -10.21
C ALA A 270 3.79 21.25 -10.30
N ILE A 271 4.51 20.58 -9.38
CA ILE A 271 4.60 19.10 -9.41
C ILE A 271 3.24 18.45 -9.10
N THR A 272 2.93 17.40 -9.84
CA THR A 272 1.80 16.52 -9.49
C THR A 272 2.15 15.72 -8.25
N VAL A 273 1.24 15.69 -7.27
CA VAL A 273 1.40 14.89 -6.07
C VAL A 273 0.41 13.74 -6.09
N VAL A 274 0.90 12.53 -5.89
CA VAL A 274 0.15 11.28 -5.81
C VAL A 274 0.20 10.76 -4.37
N VAL A 275 -0.92 10.32 -3.83
CA VAL A 275 -0.95 9.64 -2.53
C VAL A 275 -0.65 8.16 -2.76
N GLY A 276 0.58 7.76 -2.42
CA GLY A 276 1.09 6.41 -2.69
C GLY A 276 0.54 5.35 -1.73
N GLU A 277 0.22 5.76 -0.51
CA GLU A 277 -0.34 4.88 0.51
C GLU A 277 -1.25 5.66 1.45
N ILE A 278 -2.45 5.13 1.67
CA ILE A 278 -3.41 5.62 2.65
C ILE A 278 -4.38 4.49 3.00
N GLY A 279 -4.68 4.32 4.28
CA GLY A 279 -5.58 3.26 4.73
C GLY A 279 -5.78 3.27 6.24
N TRP A 280 -6.45 2.21 6.72
CA TRP A 280 -6.74 2.01 8.13
C TRP A 280 -6.71 0.52 8.46
N PRO A 281 -5.92 0.06 9.45
CA PRO A 281 -5.82 -1.35 9.78
C PRO A 281 -7.03 -1.85 10.56
N THR A 282 -7.21 -3.17 10.57
CA THR A 282 -8.39 -3.81 11.19
C THR A 282 -8.09 -4.62 12.44
N ASP A 283 -6.82 -4.78 12.80
CA ASP A 283 -6.38 -5.53 13.98
C ASP A 283 -5.00 -5.05 14.45
N GLY A 284 -4.55 -5.52 15.61
CA GLY A 284 -3.21 -5.24 16.13
C GLY A 284 -3.08 -3.97 16.97
N ASP A 285 -4.15 -3.18 17.14
CA ASP A 285 -4.22 -1.99 18.00
C ASP A 285 -5.68 -1.71 18.41
N LYS A 286 -5.87 -1.00 19.53
CA LYS A 286 -7.20 -0.63 20.04
C LYS A 286 -8.06 0.18 19.05
N ASN A 287 -7.42 0.97 18.17
CA ASN A 287 -8.08 1.77 17.15
C ASN A 287 -8.15 1.05 15.80
N ALA A 288 -7.44 -0.08 15.65
CA ALA A 288 -7.42 -0.92 14.46
C ALA A 288 -8.54 -1.98 14.58
N ASN A 289 -9.69 -1.70 13.98
CA ASN A 289 -10.82 -2.63 13.94
C ASN A 289 -11.66 -2.39 12.67
N ALA A 290 -12.47 -3.37 12.31
CA ALA A 290 -13.26 -3.34 11.08
C ALA A 290 -14.21 -2.14 11.00
N ALA A 291 -14.80 -1.68 12.11
CA ALA A 291 -15.73 -0.55 12.11
C ALA A 291 -15.01 0.78 11.80
N ASN A 292 -13.86 1.00 12.44
CA ASN A 292 -13.03 2.18 12.20
C ASN A 292 -12.46 2.18 10.77
N ALA A 293 -11.96 1.03 10.30
CA ALA A 293 -11.45 0.88 8.94
C ALA A 293 -12.54 1.10 7.90
N GLN A 294 -13.74 0.57 8.11
CA GLN A 294 -14.89 0.81 7.24
C GLN A 294 -15.23 2.30 7.18
N ARG A 295 -15.31 2.97 8.32
CA ARG A 295 -15.61 4.40 8.42
C ARG A 295 -14.60 5.24 7.64
N PHE A 296 -13.31 4.98 7.85
CA PHE A 296 -12.23 5.70 7.19
C PHE A 296 -12.21 5.45 5.68
N ASN A 297 -12.18 4.19 5.28
CA ASN A 297 -12.06 3.82 3.88
C ASN A 297 -13.33 4.17 3.07
N GLN A 298 -14.53 4.09 3.67
CA GLN A 298 -15.72 4.60 2.98
C GLN A 298 -15.66 6.11 2.77
N GLY A 299 -15.22 6.88 3.77
CA GLY A 299 -15.02 8.32 3.62
C GLY A 299 -13.99 8.67 2.53
N LEU A 300 -12.91 7.89 2.44
CA LEU A 300 -11.93 8.01 1.37
C LEU A 300 -12.54 7.71 -0.02
N PHE A 301 -13.27 6.60 -0.15
CA PHE A 301 -13.91 6.21 -1.41
C PHE A 301 -14.97 7.23 -1.84
N ASP A 302 -15.74 7.75 -0.92
CA ASP A 302 -16.73 8.79 -1.20
C ASP A 302 -16.06 10.09 -1.72
N ARG A 303 -14.88 10.45 -1.19
CA ARG A 303 -14.07 11.59 -1.69
C ARG A 303 -13.50 11.34 -3.09
N ILE A 304 -12.91 10.15 -3.32
CA ILE A 304 -12.40 9.75 -4.64
C ILE A 304 -13.53 9.82 -5.67
N ASN A 305 -14.69 9.25 -5.34
CA ASN A 305 -15.86 9.23 -6.21
C ASN A 305 -16.41 10.63 -6.52
N ALA A 306 -16.30 11.57 -5.55
CA ALA A 306 -16.70 12.96 -5.72
C ALA A 306 -15.63 13.82 -6.42
N GLY A 307 -14.44 13.28 -6.70
CA GLY A 307 -13.30 14.06 -7.20
C GLY A 307 -12.85 15.16 -6.24
N LYS A 308 -13.15 15.03 -4.93
CA LYS A 308 -12.93 16.08 -3.93
C LYS A 308 -11.54 16.01 -3.34
N GLY A 309 -10.67 16.94 -3.72
CA GLY A 309 -9.34 17.12 -3.17
C GLY A 309 -9.34 17.93 -1.85
N THR A 310 -8.23 18.61 -1.60
CA THR A 310 -7.99 19.43 -0.39
C THR A 310 -8.25 20.92 -0.66
N PRO A 311 -8.30 21.79 0.36
CA PRO A 311 -8.45 23.22 0.16
C PRO A 311 -7.43 23.87 -0.79
N ARG A 312 -6.15 23.45 -0.75
CA ARG A 312 -5.11 24.00 -1.65
C ARG A 312 -5.06 23.28 -3.00
N ARG A 313 -5.57 22.06 -3.10
CA ARG A 313 -5.67 21.25 -4.31
C ARG A 313 -7.08 20.69 -4.46
N PRO A 314 -8.02 21.45 -5.03
CA PRO A 314 -9.45 21.08 -5.07
C PRO A 314 -9.75 19.79 -5.84
N GLN A 315 -8.88 19.41 -6.80
CA GLN A 315 -9.00 18.14 -7.50
C GLN A 315 -8.39 17.03 -6.67
N MET A 316 -9.09 15.88 -6.60
CA MET A 316 -8.60 14.69 -5.92
C MET A 316 -7.33 14.19 -6.62
N PRO A 317 -6.21 13.97 -5.91
CA PRO A 317 -5.04 13.32 -6.49
C PRO A 317 -5.32 11.85 -6.77
N ASP A 318 -4.46 11.20 -7.58
CA ASP A 318 -4.41 9.74 -7.61
C ASP A 318 -4.08 9.21 -6.21
N VAL A 319 -4.83 8.18 -5.79
CA VAL A 319 -4.72 7.64 -4.43
C VAL A 319 -4.65 6.12 -4.48
N TYR A 320 -3.59 5.57 -3.88
CA TYR A 320 -3.40 4.13 -3.73
C TYR A 320 -3.80 3.69 -2.32
N VAL A 321 -4.88 2.92 -2.23
CA VAL A 321 -5.37 2.37 -0.95
C VAL A 321 -4.35 1.38 -0.40
N PHE A 322 -3.99 1.53 0.86
CA PHE A 322 -3.10 0.60 1.56
C PHE A 322 -3.91 -0.19 2.60
N ALA A 323 -4.08 -1.48 2.37
CA ALA A 323 -3.62 -2.28 1.26
C ALA A 323 -4.78 -3.09 0.65
N LEU A 324 -4.52 -3.76 -0.48
CA LEU A 324 -5.51 -4.66 -1.07
C LEU A 324 -5.80 -5.84 -0.14
N LEU A 325 -4.76 -6.56 0.26
CA LEU A 325 -4.81 -7.80 1.06
C LEU A 325 -3.98 -7.65 2.33
N ASP A 326 -4.30 -8.45 3.35
CA ASP A 326 -3.42 -8.64 4.51
C ASP A 326 -2.13 -9.39 4.14
N GLU A 327 -1.09 -9.14 4.95
CA GLU A 327 0.25 -9.68 4.73
C GLU A 327 0.83 -10.26 6.03
N ASP A 328 0.54 -11.53 6.31
CA ASP A 328 0.90 -12.23 7.55
C ASP A 328 2.41 -12.48 7.75
N ALA A 329 3.23 -12.26 6.71
CA ALA A 329 4.69 -12.35 6.78
C ALA A 329 5.40 -10.99 6.73
N LYS A 330 4.64 -9.86 6.78
CA LYS A 330 5.21 -8.51 6.84
C LYS A 330 5.84 -8.26 8.21
N SER A 331 6.83 -7.35 8.28
CA SER A 331 7.35 -6.83 9.54
C SER A 331 6.23 -6.25 10.39
N ILE A 332 6.37 -6.38 11.71
CA ILE A 332 5.44 -5.79 12.68
C ILE A 332 5.91 -4.43 13.23
N GLU A 333 6.96 -3.86 12.69
CA GLU A 333 7.39 -2.52 13.06
C GLU A 333 6.65 -1.45 12.23
N PRO A 334 6.03 -0.44 12.86
CA PRO A 334 6.14 -0.04 14.28
C PRO A 334 5.10 -0.69 15.22
N GLY A 335 4.19 -1.52 14.76
CA GLY A 335 3.17 -2.16 15.60
C GLY A 335 2.52 -3.38 14.96
N ASN A 336 1.83 -4.19 15.76
CA ASN A 336 1.16 -5.42 15.31
C ASN A 336 0.13 -5.19 14.19
N PHE A 337 -0.42 -3.99 14.08
CA PHE A 337 -1.37 -3.60 13.02
C PHE A 337 -0.78 -3.67 11.60
N GLU A 338 0.54 -3.75 11.46
CA GLU A 338 1.22 -3.74 10.16
C GLU A 338 0.83 -4.89 9.23
N ARG A 339 0.33 -5.99 9.77
CA ARG A 339 -0.14 -7.14 9.00
C ARG A 339 -1.62 -7.08 8.58
N HIS A 340 -2.36 -6.05 9.04
CA HIS A 340 -3.83 -6.02 8.98
C HIS A 340 -4.41 -4.83 8.21
N TRP A 341 -3.68 -4.27 7.25
CA TRP A 341 -4.11 -3.11 6.47
C TRP A 341 -5.05 -3.45 5.30
N GLY A 342 -5.20 -4.73 4.96
CA GLY A 342 -6.01 -5.15 3.82
C GLY A 342 -7.46 -4.67 3.90
N VAL A 343 -8.02 -4.21 2.78
CA VAL A 343 -9.46 -4.07 2.60
C VAL A 343 -10.11 -5.45 2.54
N PHE A 344 -9.34 -6.41 2.06
CA PHE A 344 -9.68 -7.83 2.05
C PHE A 344 -8.75 -8.60 2.98
N ASN A 345 -9.26 -9.70 3.53
CA ASN A 345 -8.46 -10.71 4.19
C ASN A 345 -7.46 -11.32 3.19
N TYR A 346 -6.49 -12.09 3.68
CA TYR A 346 -5.48 -12.79 2.87
C TYR A 346 -6.10 -13.70 1.78
N ASP A 347 -7.33 -14.18 1.97
CA ASP A 347 -8.08 -15.03 1.03
C ASP A 347 -8.93 -14.23 0.02
N GLY A 348 -8.91 -12.90 0.11
CA GLY A 348 -9.68 -12.02 -0.73
C GLY A 348 -11.15 -11.86 -0.32
N THR A 349 -11.56 -12.29 0.88
CA THR A 349 -12.88 -11.98 1.43
C THR A 349 -12.89 -10.55 1.99
N PRO A 350 -13.95 -9.72 1.73
CA PRO A 350 -14.03 -8.38 2.29
C PRO A 350 -14.07 -8.41 3.82
N LYS A 351 -13.27 -7.59 4.48
CA LYS A 351 -13.28 -7.46 5.94
C LYS A 351 -14.47 -6.66 6.46
N TYR A 352 -14.99 -5.79 5.62
CA TYR A 352 -16.14 -4.92 5.89
C TYR A 352 -16.79 -4.49 4.57
N GLY A 353 -18.02 -4.00 4.64
CA GLY A 353 -18.72 -3.51 3.44
C GLY A 353 -18.20 -2.14 3.01
N LEU A 354 -17.79 -2.02 1.76
CA LEU A 354 -17.49 -0.73 1.12
C LEU A 354 -18.35 -0.57 -0.14
N ARG A 355 -18.79 0.66 -0.38
CA ARG A 355 -19.53 1.03 -1.57
C ARG A 355 -18.61 1.70 -2.58
N LEU A 356 -18.62 1.18 -3.79
CA LEU A 356 -17.92 1.74 -4.94
C LEU A 356 -18.71 2.90 -5.57
N ALA A 357 -18.08 3.64 -6.50
CA ALA A 357 -18.68 4.77 -7.22
C ALA A 357 -20.04 4.47 -7.87
N ASN A 358 -20.23 3.24 -8.33
CA ASN A 358 -21.48 2.78 -8.96
C ASN A 358 -22.54 2.29 -7.94
N GLY A 359 -22.32 2.51 -6.63
CA GLY A 359 -23.21 2.07 -5.55
C GLY A 359 -23.13 0.57 -5.22
N ARG A 360 -22.35 -0.23 -5.96
CA ARG A 360 -22.15 -1.66 -5.64
C ARG A 360 -21.25 -1.80 -4.43
N SER A 361 -21.46 -2.85 -3.65
CA SER A 361 -20.50 -3.29 -2.64
C SER A 361 -19.28 -3.94 -3.27
N ILE A 362 -18.15 -3.90 -2.58
CA ILE A 362 -16.96 -4.70 -2.94
C ILE A 362 -17.31 -6.20 -2.93
N LEU A 363 -16.64 -6.95 -3.81
CA LEU A 363 -16.88 -8.37 -4.05
C LEU A 363 -15.69 -9.21 -3.58
N PRO A 364 -15.94 -10.41 -3.02
CA PRO A 364 -14.86 -11.32 -2.63
C PRO A 364 -14.12 -11.90 -3.85
N ALA A 365 -12.92 -12.38 -3.61
CA ALA A 365 -12.17 -13.16 -4.59
C ALA A 365 -12.94 -14.42 -5.00
N ARG A 366 -12.78 -14.81 -6.27
CA ARG A 366 -13.44 -15.99 -6.82
C ARG A 366 -12.42 -17.05 -7.20
N GLY A 367 -12.76 -18.32 -6.95
CA GLY A 367 -11.90 -19.45 -7.30
C GLY A 367 -10.81 -19.73 -6.27
N VAL A 368 -10.95 -19.23 -5.04
CA VAL A 368 -10.07 -19.54 -3.92
C VAL A 368 -10.31 -20.98 -3.46
N ARG A 369 -9.23 -21.71 -3.25
CA ARG A 369 -9.25 -23.05 -2.65
C ARG A 369 -8.67 -22.96 -1.26
N TYR A 370 -9.26 -23.70 -0.32
CA TYR A 370 -8.82 -23.72 1.07
C TYR A 370 -8.24 -25.07 1.42
N LEU A 371 -7.37 -25.09 2.42
CA LEU A 371 -6.96 -26.32 3.09
C LEU A 371 -8.18 -26.97 3.77
N SER A 372 -8.03 -28.18 4.29
CA SER A 372 -9.09 -28.90 4.97
C SER A 372 -9.58 -28.13 6.21
N ARG A 373 -10.87 -28.25 6.56
CA ARG A 373 -11.41 -27.68 7.81
C ARG A 373 -10.90 -28.45 9.02
N GLN A 374 -9.68 -28.16 9.40
CA GLN A 374 -8.96 -28.76 10.52
C GLN A 374 -8.16 -27.68 11.24
N TRP A 375 -8.17 -27.77 12.56
CA TRP A 375 -7.47 -26.84 13.44
C TRP A 375 -6.57 -27.60 14.40
N CYS A 376 -5.46 -27.02 14.79
CA CYS A 376 -4.58 -27.51 15.83
C CYS A 376 -4.87 -26.76 17.14
N VAL A 377 -5.27 -27.48 18.18
CA VAL A 377 -5.63 -26.88 19.46
C VAL A 377 -4.89 -27.57 20.61
N LEU A 378 -4.78 -26.91 21.76
CA LEU A 378 -4.26 -27.49 22.98
C LEU A 378 -5.13 -28.70 23.36
N ARG A 379 -4.48 -29.86 23.62
CA ARG A 379 -5.16 -31.10 23.97
C ARG A 379 -6.01 -30.89 25.24
N PRO A 380 -7.24 -31.41 25.32
CA PRO A 380 -8.13 -31.23 26.48
C PRO A 380 -7.51 -31.60 27.82
N GLU A 381 -6.69 -32.68 27.85
CA GLU A 381 -6.03 -33.20 29.04
C GLU A 381 -4.76 -32.44 29.43
N ALA A 382 -4.21 -31.60 28.52
CA ALA A 382 -3.01 -30.82 28.82
C ALA A 382 -3.31 -29.67 29.78
N SER A 383 -2.46 -29.51 30.78
CA SER A 383 -2.56 -28.37 31.69
C SER A 383 -2.16 -27.08 30.99
N PRO A 384 -2.96 -26.02 31.03
CA PRO A 384 -2.54 -24.72 30.50
C PRO A 384 -1.32 -24.11 31.20
N SER A 385 -0.94 -24.67 32.36
CA SER A 385 0.24 -24.26 33.14
C SER A 385 1.47 -25.13 32.89
N ASP A 386 1.44 -26.03 31.89
CA ASP A 386 2.61 -26.85 31.54
C ASP A 386 3.79 -25.95 31.13
N PRO A 387 4.97 -26.08 31.78
CA PRO A 387 6.11 -25.21 31.53
C PRO A 387 6.65 -25.29 30.05
N ALA A 388 6.37 -26.39 29.33
CA ALA A 388 6.76 -26.53 27.94
C ALA A 388 5.94 -25.65 26.98
N LEU A 389 4.77 -25.16 27.42
CA LEU A 389 3.86 -24.39 26.54
C LEU A 389 4.42 -23.03 26.16
N ALA A 390 5.13 -22.34 27.07
CA ALA A 390 5.72 -21.04 26.75
C ALA A 390 6.70 -21.11 25.59
N GLY A 391 7.58 -22.12 25.57
CA GLY A 391 8.49 -22.39 24.47
C GLY A 391 7.77 -22.79 23.18
N ALA A 392 6.71 -23.60 23.30
CA ALA A 392 5.94 -24.08 22.15
C ALA A 392 5.15 -22.91 21.47
N VAL A 393 4.53 -22.04 22.26
CA VAL A 393 3.85 -20.83 21.76
C VAL A 393 4.86 -19.87 21.12
N GLY A 394 5.99 -19.61 21.79
CA GLY A 394 7.07 -18.78 21.24
C GLY A 394 7.57 -19.28 19.89
N TYR A 395 7.76 -20.61 19.78
CA TYR A 395 8.10 -21.23 18.50
C TYR A 395 7.01 -21.03 17.44
N ALA A 396 5.75 -21.30 17.78
CA ALA A 396 4.64 -21.16 16.85
C ALA A 396 4.55 -19.72 16.30
N CYS A 397 4.61 -18.71 17.18
CA CYS A 397 4.51 -17.31 16.82
C CYS A 397 5.76 -16.74 16.14
N GLN A 398 6.91 -17.44 16.19
CA GLN A 398 8.09 -17.09 15.41
C GLN A 398 7.89 -17.37 13.91
N TYR A 399 7.09 -18.38 13.57
CA TYR A 399 6.89 -18.86 12.19
C TYR A 399 5.48 -18.64 11.64
N ALA A 400 4.60 -18.03 12.43
CA ALA A 400 3.23 -17.74 12.04
C ALA A 400 2.76 -16.41 12.62
N ASP A 401 1.64 -15.90 12.15
CA ASP A 401 1.09 -14.63 12.60
C ASP A 401 0.28 -14.80 13.91
N CYS A 402 0.83 -14.28 14.99
CA CYS A 402 0.15 -14.19 16.29
C CYS A 402 -0.21 -12.74 16.69
N THR A 403 -0.16 -11.79 15.77
CA THR A 403 -0.35 -10.36 16.07
C THR A 403 -1.74 -10.06 16.64
N SER A 404 -2.75 -10.85 16.26
CA SER A 404 -4.11 -10.76 16.80
C SER A 404 -4.23 -11.12 18.28
N LEU A 405 -3.21 -11.74 18.90
CA LEU A 405 -3.19 -12.02 20.33
C LEU A 405 -2.80 -10.81 21.19
N GLY A 406 -2.33 -9.73 20.55
CA GLY A 406 -1.93 -8.51 21.24
C GLY A 406 -3.07 -7.85 22.03
N ALA A 407 -2.72 -7.08 23.05
CA ALA A 407 -3.72 -6.33 23.81
C ALA A 407 -4.49 -5.35 22.90
N GLY A 408 -5.82 -5.36 23.00
CA GLY A 408 -6.70 -4.54 22.17
C GLY A 408 -6.96 -5.08 20.77
N SER A 409 -6.39 -6.25 20.42
CA SER A 409 -6.60 -6.95 19.16
C SER A 409 -7.79 -7.90 19.22
N SER A 410 -8.19 -8.45 18.08
CA SER A 410 -9.38 -9.30 17.91
C SER A 410 -9.38 -10.56 18.80
N CYS A 411 -8.21 -11.12 19.08
CA CYS A 411 -7.99 -12.29 19.93
C CYS A 411 -7.35 -11.96 21.30
N GLY A 412 -7.17 -10.68 21.62
CA GLY A 412 -6.45 -10.25 22.83
C GLY A 412 -7.13 -10.59 24.17
N ASN A 413 -8.40 -10.99 24.13
CA ASN A 413 -9.19 -11.34 25.33
C ASN A 413 -9.45 -12.85 25.47
N LEU A 414 -8.75 -13.69 24.72
CA LEU A 414 -8.85 -15.14 24.86
C LEU A 414 -8.40 -15.61 26.23
N ASP A 415 -9.04 -16.68 26.76
CA ASP A 415 -8.48 -17.40 27.91
C ASP A 415 -7.15 -18.08 27.51
N VAL A 416 -6.38 -18.50 28.54
CA VAL A 416 -5.04 -19.06 28.35
C VAL A 416 -5.04 -20.27 27.39
N ARG A 417 -6.03 -21.16 27.50
CA ARG A 417 -6.15 -22.35 26.65
C ARG A 417 -6.40 -22.00 25.21
N SER A 418 -7.31 -21.08 24.97
CA SER A 418 -7.67 -20.59 23.64
C SER A 418 -6.53 -19.79 23.01
N ASN A 419 -5.80 -18.99 23.79
CA ASN A 419 -4.61 -18.26 23.33
C ASN A 419 -3.52 -19.22 22.82
N ILE A 420 -3.19 -20.28 23.61
CA ILE A 420 -2.24 -21.32 23.18
C ILE A 420 -2.73 -22.03 21.91
N SER A 421 -4.03 -22.38 21.88
CA SER A 421 -4.64 -23.04 20.72
C SER A 421 -4.57 -22.17 19.45
N TYR A 422 -4.75 -20.84 19.60
CA TYR A 422 -4.62 -19.91 18.50
C TYR A 422 -3.20 -19.95 17.92
N ALA A 423 -2.17 -19.83 18.74
CA ALA A 423 -0.78 -19.89 18.31
C ALA A 423 -0.46 -21.21 17.58
N PHE A 424 -0.91 -22.34 18.16
CA PHE A 424 -0.72 -23.65 17.55
C PHE A 424 -1.42 -23.79 16.20
N ASN A 425 -2.64 -23.25 16.10
CA ASN A 425 -3.37 -23.25 14.84
C ASN A 425 -2.68 -22.39 13.79
N GLN A 426 -2.24 -21.19 14.13
CA GLN A 426 -1.56 -20.32 13.17
C GLN A 426 -0.32 -21.02 12.56
N TYR A 427 0.49 -21.67 13.39
CA TYR A 427 1.63 -22.44 12.91
C TYR A 427 1.21 -23.67 12.09
N PHE A 428 0.18 -24.39 12.50
CA PHE A 428 -0.34 -25.55 11.77
C PHE A 428 -0.84 -25.18 10.38
N GLN A 429 -1.55 -24.06 10.27
CA GLN A 429 -2.04 -23.54 9.00
C GLN A 429 -0.86 -23.08 8.11
N SER A 430 0.09 -22.29 8.67
CA SER A 430 1.26 -21.82 7.92
C SER A 430 2.13 -22.95 7.38
N ALA A 431 2.12 -24.10 8.05
CA ALA A 431 2.80 -25.34 7.65
C ALA A 431 1.93 -26.24 6.74
N ASN A 432 0.93 -25.72 6.02
CA ASN A 432 0.05 -26.50 5.14
C ASN A 432 -0.64 -27.68 5.85
N GLN A 433 -0.99 -27.54 7.12
CA GLN A 433 -1.65 -28.57 7.94
C GLN A 433 -0.87 -29.90 8.03
N GLN A 434 0.46 -29.84 7.94
CA GLN A 434 1.30 -31.03 8.14
C GLN A 434 1.08 -31.57 9.56
N LYS A 435 0.88 -32.88 9.68
CA LYS A 435 0.57 -33.52 10.99
C LYS A 435 1.63 -33.27 12.05
N ASN A 436 2.90 -33.23 11.68
CA ASN A 436 3.99 -32.92 12.61
C ASN A 436 4.00 -31.48 13.08
N ALA A 437 3.39 -30.54 12.34
CA ALA A 437 3.22 -29.16 12.76
C ALA A 437 2.15 -28.98 13.87
N CYS A 438 1.35 -30.01 14.14
CA CYS A 438 0.44 -30.07 15.29
C CYS A 438 0.90 -31.10 16.33
N ALA A 439 2.20 -31.32 16.52
CA ALA A 439 2.69 -32.27 17.50
C ALA A 439 2.98 -31.65 18.87
N PHE A 440 3.69 -30.53 18.92
CA PHE A 440 4.05 -29.74 20.11
C PHE A 440 4.31 -30.62 21.35
N ASN A 441 5.20 -31.63 21.24
CA ASN A 441 5.50 -32.58 22.30
C ASN A 441 4.26 -33.30 22.88
N ASN A 442 3.31 -33.65 22.03
CA ASN A 442 2.04 -34.27 22.41
C ASN A 442 1.10 -33.40 23.25
N LEU A 443 1.32 -32.07 23.27
CA LEU A 443 0.46 -31.11 23.98
C LEU A 443 -0.75 -30.65 23.14
N SER A 444 -0.78 -30.97 21.86
CA SER A 444 -1.83 -30.54 20.93
C SER A 444 -2.55 -31.69 20.25
N VAL A 445 -3.69 -31.37 19.64
CA VAL A 445 -4.52 -32.33 18.89
C VAL A 445 -5.16 -31.60 17.68
N ILE A 446 -5.32 -32.33 16.59
CA ILE A 446 -6.09 -31.85 15.43
C ILE A 446 -7.58 -32.08 15.72
N THR A 447 -8.39 -31.04 15.49
CA THR A 447 -9.85 -31.09 15.59
C THR A 447 -10.50 -30.63 14.28
N THR A 448 -11.73 -31.07 14.05
CA THR A 448 -12.62 -30.59 12.98
C THR A 448 -13.71 -29.63 13.49
N THR A 449 -13.73 -29.41 14.82
CA THR A 449 -14.62 -28.43 15.44
C THR A 449 -13.93 -27.09 15.42
N ASP A 450 -14.61 -26.07 14.83
CA ASP A 450 -14.11 -24.72 14.75
C ASP A 450 -13.95 -24.11 16.16
N PRO A 451 -12.72 -23.69 16.55
CA PRO A 451 -12.47 -23.14 17.88
C PRO A 451 -12.68 -21.62 17.97
N SER A 452 -13.12 -20.98 16.88
CA SER A 452 -13.36 -19.53 16.83
C SER A 452 -14.37 -19.07 17.87
N GLN A 453 -14.16 -17.89 18.48
CA GLN A 453 -15.05 -17.34 19.49
C GLN A 453 -15.06 -15.81 19.49
N GLY A 454 -16.27 -15.23 19.51
CA GLY A 454 -16.44 -13.78 19.49
C GLY A 454 -15.83 -13.14 18.24
N THR A 455 -14.92 -12.21 18.44
CA THR A 455 -14.16 -11.53 17.37
C THR A 455 -12.93 -12.29 16.91
N CYS A 456 -12.55 -13.35 17.64
CA CYS A 456 -11.36 -14.13 17.32
C CYS A 456 -11.68 -15.29 16.38
N HIS A 457 -11.12 -15.25 15.18
CA HIS A 457 -11.29 -16.29 14.17
C HIS A 457 -10.03 -17.16 14.07
N PHE A 458 -10.22 -18.48 14.10
CA PHE A 458 -9.17 -19.45 13.83
C PHE A 458 -9.22 -19.80 12.35
N GLU A 459 -8.45 -19.11 11.59
CA GLU A 459 -8.51 -19.17 10.13
C GLU A 459 -8.05 -20.50 9.57
N ILE A 460 -8.60 -20.86 8.39
CA ILE A 460 -8.13 -21.95 7.53
C ILE A 460 -7.43 -21.29 6.34
N MET A 461 -6.15 -21.58 6.14
CA MET A 461 -5.38 -20.98 5.07
C MET A 461 -5.82 -21.48 3.69
N ILE A 462 -5.49 -20.69 2.67
CA ILE A 462 -5.75 -21.06 1.28
C ILE A 462 -4.77 -22.13 0.81
N ASP A 463 -5.23 -23.02 -0.07
CA ASP A 463 -4.40 -24.01 -0.74
C ASP A 463 -3.71 -23.39 -1.96
N THR A 464 -2.44 -23.07 -1.83
CA THR A 464 -1.62 -22.50 -2.90
C THR A 464 -1.10 -23.58 -3.88
N GLY A 465 -1.38 -24.86 -3.64
CA GLY A 465 -0.82 -25.98 -4.39
C GLY A 465 0.68 -26.20 -4.16
N ARG A 466 1.30 -25.49 -3.23
CA ARG A 466 2.73 -25.63 -2.87
C ARG A 466 2.86 -26.53 -1.65
N HIS A 467 2.70 -27.82 -1.84
CA HIS A 467 2.76 -28.80 -0.73
C HIS A 467 4.17 -29.11 -0.22
N ASP A 468 5.24 -28.67 -0.92
CA ASP A 468 6.63 -29.04 -0.65
C ASP A 468 7.50 -27.96 0.00
N LEU A 469 6.94 -26.77 0.34
CA LEU A 469 7.71 -25.75 1.07
C LEU A 469 7.70 -26.09 2.57
N THR A 470 8.72 -26.78 3.03
CA THR A 470 9.01 -26.84 4.46
C THR A 470 9.28 -25.40 4.96
N VAL A 471 8.67 -25.01 6.07
CA VAL A 471 8.86 -23.70 6.73
C VAL A 471 10.36 -23.39 6.97
N ALA A 472 11.20 -24.42 7.02
CA ALA A 472 12.66 -24.32 7.07
C ALA A 472 13.31 -23.58 5.88
N SER A 473 12.67 -23.53 4.70
CA SER A 473 13.27 -22.85 3.53
C SER A 473 13.14 -21.33 3.56
N ALA A 474 12.11 -20.80 4.22
CA ALA A 474 11.97 -19.35 4.42
C ALA A 474 12.99 -18.81 5.46
N ALA A 475 13.26 -19.59 6.51
CA ALA A 475 14.31 -19.26 7.50
C ALA A 475 15.72 -19.38 6.89
N ALA A 476 15.97 -20.33 5.98
CA ALA A 476 17.25 -20.46 5.30
C ALA A 476 17.53 -19.29 4.35
N ALA A 477 16.52 -18.70 3.72
CA ALA A 477 16.70 -17.52 2.88
C ALA A 477 17.07 -16.27 3.70
N MET A 478 16.58 -16.13 4.94
CA MET A 478 16.97 -15.05 5.85
C MET A 478 18.37 -15.24 6.45
N THR A 479 18.79 -16.49 6.75
CA THR A 479 20.12 -16.77 7.30
C THR A 479 21.25 -16.64 6.29
N VAL A 480 21.00 -16.91 5.00
CA VAL A 480 22.02 -16.72 3.94
C VAL A 480 22.29 -15.24 3.70
N ALA A 481 21.29 -14.35 3.84
CA ALA A 481 21.51 -12.90 3.74
C ALA A 481 22.34 -12.32 4.90
N THR A 482 22.24 -12.91 6.11
CA THR A 482 23.07 -12.49 7.27
C THR A 482 24.45 -13.12 7.30
N ALA A 483 24.62 -14.34 6.76
CA ALA A 483 25.94 -15.01 6.71
C ALA A 483 26.89 -14.42 5.65
N LEU A 484 26.36 -13.85 4.57
CA LEU A 484 27.17 -13.18 3.53
C LEU A 484 27.66 -11.78 3.96
N LEU A 485 27.19 -11.23 5.08
CA LEU A 485 27.65 -9.96 5.65
C LEU A 485 28.77 -10.13 6.73
N LEU A 486 29.14 -11.36 7.08
CA LEU A 486 30.16 -11.64 8.12
C LEU A 486 31.48 -12.21 7.57
N LEU A 487 31.72 -12.19 6.27
CA LEU A 487 32.91 -12.78 5.65
C LEU A 487 33.83 -11.78 4.92
N PRO A 488 34.17 -10.62 5.51
CA PRO A 488 35.57 -10.17 5.34
C PRO A 488 36.12 -9.48 6.60
N LEU A 489 36.26 -10.18 7.70
CA LEU A 489 37.04 -9.67 8.87
C LEU A 489 38.04 -10.68 9.46
N LEU A 490 38.42 -11.70 8.69
CA LEU A 490 39.41 -12.68 9.13
C LEU A 490 40.53 -12.90 8.09
N SER A 491 41.14 -11.79 7.61
CA SER A 491 42.44 -11.91 6.92
C SER A 491 43.23 -10.59 7.02
N LEU A 492 43.62 -10.27 8.24
CA LEU A 492 44.72 -9.29 8.49
C LEU A 492 45.21 -9.47 9.92
N VAL A 493 45.83 -10.61 10.19
CA VAL A 493 46.89 -10.80 11.18
C VAL A 493 47.69 -12.05 10.77
N ILE A 494 48.69 -11.90 9.96
CA ILE A 494 50.04 -12.50 10.03
C ILE A 494 50.92 -11.62 9.15
#